data_1f52d14d705ed820e3133ca49fe31929
#
_entry.id   1f52d14d705ed820e3133ca49fe31929
#
_cell.length_a   1.000
_cell.length_b   1.000
_cell.length_c   1.000
_cell.angle_alpha   90.00
_cell.angle_beta   90.00
_cell.angle_gamma   90.00
#
_symmetry.space_group_name_H-M   'P 1'
#
loop_
_entity.id
_entity.type
_entity.pdbx_description
1 polymer ?
#
loop_
_entity_poly.entity_id
_entity_poly.type
_entity_poly.pdbx_seq_one_letter_code
_entity_poly.pdbx_strand_id
1 'polypeptide(L)'
;MSTATTRRTSSALEQSSGNFALIDTLRKWGITFFSGVNGGGLIHVAKHLEPLLSLDQIGDGTPRMQTMGEYVAGFVPLGYYLASGKVAGCLTTTGAATKLGSSGITDAKLHNIPAVYVIALNSTLSIGLSPLQDVSEHGMNVIPQLRAELGDACIVVDDISKLQAQLEQAQSILAESKPVAIAFHPDILSQQVQVDVPKAERPRTFDQVDADRFVHELPGLTSGRRVIIYVGAEAARCPGITKLTTELSELLQAPTVWSVNGANAVSRDNPYAYGYISFGGNDEAMKLWRSVNADDIVISLGFDSGEYSLNLSPIPAGHVWHFTAWNEPYGHKDGDFRHRVKGDYRIVRGDIEKTLQEVLPRLKGKVGQRPHVDVPRDLNTRTISREVRKGCVDAVEFYGELYRSWRPHSIGFDDVCTAYKAPQYVTQRPHQSIPFHTVHDGSAMGGAFGLGVGARAADPSLHLSLIHI
;
A
#
# COMPACT_ATOMS: atom_id res chain seq x y z
N MET A 1 27.87 -34.82 42.70
CA MET A 1 28.10 -35.00 41.25
C MET A 1 27.48 -33.84 40.54
N SER A 2 28.34 -32.92 40.10
CA SER A 2 27.95 -31.66 39.45
C SER A 2 27.81 -31.90 37.95
N THR A 3 26.63 -31.70 37.39
CA THR A 3 26.41 -31.71 35.93
C THR A 3 26.67 -30.31 35.39
N ALA A 4 27.82 -30.15 34.77
CA ALA A 4 28.19 -28.92 34.06
C ALA A 4 27.28 -28.71 32.87
N THR A 5 26.51 -27.62 32.91
CA THR A 5 25.74 -27.11 31.77
C THR A 5 26.72 -26.45 30.80
N THR A 6 27.04 -27.14 29.73
CA THR A 6 27.85 -26.59 28.62
C THR A 6 27.07 -25.47 27.94
N ARG A 7 27.47 -24.22 28.15
CA ARG A 7 27.04 -23.09 27.31
C ARG A 7 27.51 -23.36 25.89
N ARG A 8 26.57 -23.54 24.97
CA ARG A 8 26.85 -23.47 23.54
C ARG A 8 27.33 -22.05 23.21
N THR A 9 28.61 -21.94 22.99
CA THR A 9 29.25 -20.77 22.37
C THR A 9 28.79 -20.66 20.91
N SER A 10 28.64 -19.45 20.44
CA SER A 10 28.33 -18.99 19.08
C SER A 10 28.44 -20.05 18.00
N SER A 11 27.29 -20.52 17.48
CA SER A 11 27.28 -21.37 16.29
C SER A 11 27.86 -20.57 15.13
N ALA A 12 28.98 -21.04 14.57
CA ALA A 12 29.41 -20.59 13.27
C ALA A 12 28.20 -20.76 12.31
N LEU A 13 27.83 -19.71 11.60
CA LEU A 13 26.77 -19.76 10.62
C LEU A 13 27.11 -20.86 9.61
N GLU A 14 26.26 -21.87 9.48
CA GLU A 14 26.47 -22.96 8.54
C GLU A 14 26.29 -22.42 7.11
N GLN A 15 27.19 -22.81 6.21
CA GLN A 15 27.00 -22.52 4.80
C GLN A 15 25.79 -23.30 4.28
N SER A 16 24.94 -22.61 3.53
CA SER A 16 23.76 -23.19 2.88
C SER A 16 23.67 -22.76 1.43
N SER A 17 22.84 -23.42 0.62
CA SER A 17 22.61 -22.91 -0.73
C SER A 17 21.92 -21.55 -0.67
N GLY A 18 22.22 -20.66 -1.60
CA GLY A 18 21.58 -19.36 -1.70
C GLY A 18 20.04 -19.47 -1.84
N ASN A 19 19.54 -20.55 -2.47
CA ASN A 19 18.09 -20.83 -2.53
C ASN A 19 17.48 -20.97 -1.14
N PHE A 20 18.11 -21.70 -0.25
CA PHE A 20 17.69 -21.84 1.14
C PHE A 20 17.88 -20.54 1.90
N ALA A 21 19.05 -19.90 1.76
CA ALA A 21 19.37 -18.64 2.44
C ALA A 21 18.36 -17.53 2.11
N LEU A 22 17.91 -17.42 0.85
CA LEU A 22 16.89 -16.47 0.44
C LEU A 22 15.57 -16.72 1.17
N ILE A 23 15.04 -17.93 1.11
CA ILE A 23 13.75 -18.26 1.74
C ILE A 23 13.83 -18.18 3.27
N ASP A 24 14.90 -18.64 3.89
CA ASP A 24 15.08 -18.54 5.35
C ASP A 24 15.18 -17.08 5.82
N THR A 25 15.84 -16.22 5.04
CA THR A 25 15.91 -14.79 5.33
C THR A 25 14.52 -14.14 5.24
N LEU A 26 13.77 -14.40 4.18
CA LEU A 26 12.39 -13.90 4.04
C LEU A 26 11.50 -14.41 5.20
N ARG A 27 11.63 -15.67 5.58
CA ARG A 27 10.95 -16.26 6.74
C ARG A 27 11.32 -15.54 8.05
N LYS A 28 12.59 -15.25 8.28
CA LYS A 28 13.07 -14.48 9.45
C LYS A 28 12.45 -13.07 9.49
N TRP A 29 12.17 -12.48 8.36
CA TRP A 29 11.46 -11.19 8.27
C TRP A 29 9.94 -11.31 8.50
N GLY A 30 9.42 -12.53 8.61
CA GLY A 30 7.99 -12.82 8.78
C GLY A 30 7.23 -12.94 7.45
N ILE A 31 7.94 -13.05 6.31
CA ILE A 31 7.38 -13.29 5.00
C ILE A 31 7.29 -14.81 4.79
N THR A 32 6.13 -15.37 5.09
CA THR A 32 5.90 -16.81 5.10
C THR A 32 4.82 -17.27 4.13
N PHE A 33 4.11 -16.36 3.50
CA PHE A 33 3.10 -16.69 2.50
C PHE A 33 3.54 -16.20 1.12
N PHE A 34 3.44 -17.12 0.14
CA PHE A 34 3.83 -16.88 -1.25
C PHE A 34 2.73 -17.38 -2.18
N SER A 35 2.44 -16.58 -3.21
CA SER A 35 1.64 -16.97 -4.36
C SER A 35 2.53 -17.22 -5.56
N GLY A 36 2.06 -17.94 -6.56
CA GLY A 36 2.82 -18.07 -7.81
C GLY A 36 2.57 -19.37 -8.55
N VAL A 37 3.39 -19.60 -9.56
CA VAL A 37 3.39 -20.86 -10.34
C VAL A 37 4.79 -21.45 -10.32
N ASN A 38 4.85 -22.74 -10.01
CA ASN A 38 6.11 -23.48 -10.09
C ASN A 38 6.55 -23.66 -11.54
N GLY A 39 7.85 -23.62 -11.79
CA GLY A 39 8.42 -23.78 -13.12
C GLY A 39 9.92 -24.09 -13.06
N GLY A 40 10.51 -24.43 -14.20
CA GLY A 40 11.88 -24.96 -14.28
C GLY A 40 12.95 -24.12 -13.57
N GLY A 41 12.92 -22.80 -13.73
CA GLY A 41 13.87 -21.91 -13.05
C GLY A 41 13.60 -21.75 -11.55
N LEU A 42 12.35 -21.91 -11.12
CA LEU A 42 11.91 -21.66 -9.75
C LEU A 42 12.00 -22.88 -8.84
N ILE A 43 12.05 -24.10 -9.37
CA ILE A 43 11.98 -25.35 -8.60
C ILE A 43 13.02 -25.43 -7.48
N HIS A 44 14.19 -24.83 -7.65
CA HIS A 44 15.26 -24.84 -6.66
C HIS A 44 14.96 -23.97 -5.43
N VAL A 45 14.14 -22.93 -5.61
CA VAL A 45 13.62 -22.09 -4.52
C VAL A 45 12.36 -22.71 -3.95
N ALA A 46 11.44 -23.16 -4.79
CA ALA A 46 10.14 -23.71 -4.40
C ALA A 46 10.26 -24.96 -3.49
N LYS A 47 11.33 -25.76 -3.64
CA LYS A 47 11.58 -26.93 -2.76
C LYS A 47 11.76 -26.56 -1.27
N HIS A 48 12.00 -25.30 -0.96
CA HIS A 48 12.11 -24.78 0.42
C HIS A 48 10.80 -24.19 0.94
N LEU A 49 9.72 -24.33 0.18
CA LEU A 49 8.36 -23.92 0.54
C LEU A 49 7.48 -25.17 0.65
N GLU A 50 6.62 -25.19 1.64
CA GLU A 50 5.58 -26.20 1.71
C GLU A 50 4.37 -25.77 0.87
N PRO A 51 3.63 -26.72 0.27
CA PRO A 51 2.36 -26.40 -0.37
C PRO A 51 1.35 -25.95 0.68
N LEU A 52 0.58 -24.92 0.36
CA LEU A 52 -0.56 -24.53 1.18
C LEU A 52 -1.74 -25.49 0.90
N LEU A 53 -2.10 -26.30 1.87
CA LEU A 53 -3.21 -27.26 1.78
C LEU A 53 -4.49 -26.72 2.43
N SER A 54 -4.33 -25.84 3.45
CA SER A 54 -5.46 -25.21 4.14
C SER A 54 -5.03 -23.85 4.67
N LEU A 55 -5.96 -22.87 4.71
CA LEU A 55 -5.68 -21.51 5.14
C LEU A 55 -5.30 -21.36 6.62
N ASP A 56 -5.71 -22.31 7.47
CA ASP A 56 -5.32 -22.34 8.88
C ASP A 56 -3.84 -22.64 9.11
N GLN A 57 -3.13 -23.09 8.09
CA GLN A 57 -1.69 -23.30 8.12
C GLN A 57 -0.89 -22.00 7.97
N ILE A 58 -1.52 -20.90 7.58
CA ILE A 58 -0.85 -19.60 7.43
C ILE A 58 -0.61 -19.00 8.81
N GLY A 59 0.63 -18.58 9.06
CA GLY A 59 1.01 -17.91 10.31
C GLY A 59 1.71 -18.82 11.33
N ASP A 60 1.89 -20.11 11.05
CA ASP A 60 2.68 -21.03 11.87
C ASP A 60 4.22 -20.82 11.77
N GLY A 61 4.63 -19.87 10.92
CA GLY A 61 6.04 -19.55 10.68
C GLY A 61 6.71 -20.39 9.58
N THR A 62 5.97 -21.34 8.99
CA THR A 62 6.45 -22.17 7.87
C THR A 62 6.23 -21.43 6.55
N PRO A 63 7.26 -21.28 5.70
CA PRO A 63 7.07 -20.70 4.37
C PRO A 63 6.20 -21.61 3.49
N ARG A 64 5.11 -21.07 2.99
CA ARG A 64 4.12 -21.82 2.19
C ARG A 64 3.82 -21.13 0.88
N MET A 65 3.56 -21.94 -0.14
CA MET A 65 3.19 -21.47 -1.47
C MET A 65 1.80 -21.94 -1.87
N GLN A 66 0.99 -21.01 -2.36
CA GLN A 66 -0.26 -21.31 -3.05
C GLN A 66 -0.08 -21.13 -4.56
N THR A 67 -0.33 -22.20 -5.30
CA THR A 67 -0.22 -22.19 -6.76
C THR A 67 -1.47 -21.60 -7.41
N MET A 68 -1.28 -20.64 -8.32
CA MET A 68 -2.35 -20.02 -9.11
C MET A 68 -1.76 -19.32 -10.33
N GLY A 69 -2.58 -18.96 -11.33
CA GLY A 69 -2.11 -18.25 -12.53
C GLY A 69 -1.38 -16.96 -12.19
N GLU A 70 -0.32 -16.67 -12.94
CA GLU A 70 0.69 -15.64 -12.64
C GLU A 70 0.11 -14.25 -12.49
N TYR A 71 -0.88 -13.92 -13.34
CA TYR A 71 -1.54 -12.61 -13.27
C TYR A 71 -2.21 -12.39 -11.91
N VAL A 72 -3.04 -13.33 -11.48
CA VAL A 72 -3.71 -13.28 -10.17
C VAL A 72 -2.68 -13.31 -9.03
N ALA A 73 -1.68 -14.20 -9.15
CA ALA A 73 -0.62 -14.35 -8.16
C ALA A 73 0.13 -13.03 -7.89
N GLY A 74 0.34 -12.21 -8.93
CA GLY A 74 1.00 -10.91 -8.79
C GLY A 74 0.29 -9.94 -7.84
N PHE A 75 -1.04 -10.02 -7.72
CA PHE A 75 -1.85 -9.15 -6.85
C PHE A 75 -2.05 -9.70 -5.44
N VAL A 76 -1.82 -10.98 -5.22
CA VAL A 76 -2.04 -11.63 -3.90
C VAL A 76 -1.25 -10.96 -2.77
N PRO A 77 0.03 -10.60 -2.92
CA PRO A 77 0.78 -9.91 -1.86
C PRO A 77 0.15 -8.58 -1.45
N LEU A 78 -0.46 -7.87 -2.39
CA LEU A 78 -1.12 -6.59 -2.12
C LEU A 78 -2.34 -6.79 -1.21
N GLY A 79 -3.21 -7.73 -1.56
CA GLY A 79 -4.39 -8.05 -0.75
C GLY A 79 -4.04 -8.56 0.64
N TYR A 80 -2.99 -9.38 0.74
CA TYR A 80 -2.46 -9.86 2.01
C TYR A 80 -2.00 -8.69 2.90
N TYR A 81 -1.26 -7.74 2.33
CA TYR A 81 -0.81 -6.55 3.04
C TYR A 81 -1.97 -5.64 3.45
N LEU A 82 -2.91 -5.37 2.56
CA LEU A 82 -4.06 -4.50 2.85
C LEU A 82 -4.95 -5.04 3.97
N ALA A 83 -5.06 -6.36 4.09
CA ALA A 83 -5.84 -7.00 5.14
C ALA A 83 -5.10 -7.15 6.48
N SER A 84 -3.75 -7.26 6.47
CA SER A 84 -2.99 -7.64 7.67
C SER A 84 -1.86 -6.67 8.06
N GLY A 85 -1.46 -5.77 7.18
CA GLY A 85 -0.25 -4.96 7.33
C GLY A 85 1.06 -5.77 7.23
N LYS A 86 0.99 -7.06 6.86
CA LYS A 86 2.16 -7.93 6.74
C LYS A 86 2.56 -8.12 5.28
N VAL A 87 3.86 -8.20 5.02
CA VAL A 87 4.42 -8.43 3.69
C VAL A 87 4.25 -9.90 3.29
N ALA A 88 3.86 -10.13 2.04
CA ALA A 88 3.84 -11.45 1.40
C ALA A 88 4.67 -11.44 0.12
N GLY A 89 4.87 -12.62 -0.48
CA GLY A 89 5.65 -12.79 -1.69
C GLY A 89 4.86 -13.33 -2.87
N CYS A 90 5.38 -13.06 -4.06
CA CYS A 90 4.97 -13.70 -5.30
C CYS A 90 6.19 -14.35 -5.96
N LEU A 91 6.02 -15.55 -6.49
CA LEU A 91 7.05 -16.33 -7.17
C LEU A 91 6.69 -16.49 -8.64
N THR A 92 7.58 -16.09 -9.53
CA THR A 92 7.39 -16.27 -10.97
C THR A 92 8.57 -17.02 -11.58
N THR A 93 8.25 -17.99 -12.46
CA THR A 93 9.27 -18.61 -13.27
C THR A 93 9.71 -17.65 -14.40
N THR A 94 10.62 -18.09 -15.24
CA THR A 94 11.17 -17.32 -16.35
C THR A 94 10.12 -16.90 -17.39
N GLY A 95 10.41 -15.81 -18.07
CA GLY A 95 9.73 -15.47 -19.32
C GLY A 95 8.36 -14.81 -19.13
N ALA A 96 7.35 -15.33 -19.81
CA ALA A 96 5.99 -14.76 -19.82
C ALA A 96 5.37 -14.70 -18.43
N ALA A 97 5.70 -15.64 -17.55
CA ALA A 97 5.25 -15.66 -16.15
C ALA A 97 5.60 -14.36 -15.41
N THR A 98 6.85 -13.89 -15.60
CA THR A 98 7.30 -12.61 -15.03
C THR A 98 6.47 -11.46 -15.57
N LYS A 99 6.20 -11.40 -16.88
CA LYS A 99 5.40 -10.31 -17.48
C LYS A 99 3.96 -10.31 -16.96
N LEU A 100 3.35 -11.47 -16.79
CA LEU A 100 2.00 -11.59 -16.24
C LEU A 100 1.96 -11.14 -14.77
N GLY A 101 2.91 -11.59 -13.94
CA GLY A 101 3.01 -11.20 -12.54
C GLY A 101 3.40 -9.73 -12.34
N SER A 102 4.04 -9.09 -13.33
CA SER A 102 4.48 -7.69 -13.25
C SER A 102 3.34 -6.70 -13.13
N SER A 103 2.12 -7.03 -13.56
CA SER A 103 0.96 -6.17 -13.32
C SER A 103 0.75 -5.91 -11.83
N GLY A 104 0.95 -6.93 -10.99
CA GLY A 104 0.92 -6.75 -9.54
C GLY A 104 2.09 -5.93 -9.00
N ILE A 105 3.29 -6.04 -9.60
CA ILE A 105 4.45 -5.19 -9.25
C ILE A 105 4.11 -3.72 -9.51
N THR A 106 3.55 -3.42 -10.68
CA THR A 106 3.14 -2.07 -11.06
C THR A 106 2.16 -1.49 -10.03
N ASP A 107 1.09 -2.21 -9.72
CA ASP A 107 0.12 -1.72 -8.73
C ASP A 107 0.71 -1.63 -7.31
N ALA A 108 1.58 -2.56 -6.91
CA ALA A 108 2.28 -2.46 -5.63
C ALA A 108 3.11 -1.17 -5.54
N LYS A 109 3.84 -0.84 -6.62
CA LYS A 109 4.61 0.41 -6.72
C LYS A 109 3.70 1.64 -6.65
N LEU A 110 2.67 1.70 -7.50
CA LEU A 110 1.81 2.87 -7.63
C LEU A 110 1.03 3.16 -6.34
N HIS A 111 0.69 2.12 -5.60
CA HIS A 111 0.00 2.24 -4.30
C HIS A 111 0.95 2.21 -3.09
N ASN A 112 2.27 2.23 -3.29
CA ASN A 112 3.25 2.16 -2.20
C ASN A 112 3.00 0.99 -1.24
N ILE A 113 2.76 -0.21 -1.79
CA ILE A 113 2.53 -1.44 -1.02
C ILE A 113 3.81 -2.28 -1.03
N PRO A 114 4.38 -2.60 0.14
CA PRO A 114 5.57 -3.46 0.20
C PRO A 114 5.19 -4.90 -0.13
N ALA A 115 5.89 -5.48 -1.10
CA ALA A 115 5.71 -6.86 -1.54
C ALA A 115 7.03 -7.41 -2.08
N VAL A 116 7.26 -8.71 -1.99
CA VAL A 116 8.45 -9.37 -2.52
C VAL A 116 8.09 -10.19 -3.75
N TYR A 117 8.75 -9.90 -4.87
CA TYR A 117 8.63 -10.66 -6.10
C TYR A 117 9.92 -11.41 -6.37
N VAL A 118 9.92 -12.73 -6.23
CA VAL A 118 11.07 -13.59 -6.49
C VAL A 118 10.93 -14.14 -7.91
N ILE A 119 11.89 -13.78 -8.76
CA ILE A 119 11.81 -13.98 -10.22
C ILE A 119 12.96 -14.85 -10.69
N ALA A 120 12.65 -16.02 -11.22
CA ALA A 120 13.68 -16.88 -11.81
C ALA A 120 14.07 -16.36 -13.20
N LEU A 121 15.37 -16.34 -13.46
CA LEU A 121 15.97 -16.08 -14.77
C LEU A 121 16.44 -17.42 -15.40
N ASN A 122 16.91 -17.38 -16.64
CA ASN A 122 17.62 -18.52 -17.22
C ASN A 122 18.97 -18.74 -16.49
N SER A 123 19.49 -19.96 -16.52
CA SER A 123 20.86 -20.23 -16.09
C SER A 123 21.86 -19.40 -16.91
N THR A 124 22.90 -18.88 -16.27
CA THR A 124 23.96 -18.13 -16.95
C THR A 124 24.63 -18.97 -18.06
N LEU A 125 24.66 -20.29 -17.87
CA LEU A 125 25.23 -21.25 -18.83
C LEU A 125 24.40 -21.37 -20.12
N SER A 126 23.16 -20.91 -20.14
CA SER A 126 22.29 -20.97 -21.32
C SER A 126 22.18 -19.63 -22.07
N ILE A 127 22.81 -18.58 -21.59
CA ILE A 127 22.80 -17.27 -22.26
C ILE A 127 23.46 -17.40 -23.66
N GLY A 128 22.75 -16.88 -24.68
CA GLY A 128 23.18 -16.97 -26.07
C GLY A 128 22.87 -18.29 -26.75
N LEU A 129 22.28 -19.27 -26.06
CA LEU A 129 21.89 -20.57 -26.61
C LEU A 129 20.40 -20.69 -26.95
N SER A 130 19.67 -19.57 -26.94
CA SER A 130 18.22 -19.49 -27.16
C SER A 130 17.43 -20.44 -26.25
N PRO A 131 17.57 -20.32 -24.91
CA PRO A 131 16.87 -21.19 -23.98
C PRO A 131 15.34 -20.96 -24.08
N LEU A 132 14.59 -21.96 -23.66
CA LEU A 132 13.14 -21.78 -23.47
C LEU A 132 12.89 -20.58 -22.53
N GLN A 133 11.94 -19.70 -22.90
CA GLN A 133 11.62 -18.49 -22.12
C GLN A 133 12.84 -17.58 -21.92
N ASP A 134 13.56 -17.31 -22.98
CA ASP A 134 14.78 -16.49 -22.97
C ASP A 134 14.49 -15.08 -22.41
N VAL A 135 15.06 -14.76 -21.25
CA VAL A 135 14.92 -13.45 -20.59
C VAL A 135 16.05 -12.49 -20.90
N SER A 136 17.04 -12.93 -21.72
CA SER A 136 18.16 -12.10 -22.16
C SER A 136 17.71 -10.98 -23.12
N GLU A 137 18.66 -10.14 -23.50
CA GLU A 137 18.43 -9.06 -24.49
C GLU A 137 18.01 -9.58 -25.88
N HIS A 138 18.38 -10.81 -26.21
CA HIS A 138 18.00 -11.47 -27.48
C HIS A 138 16.57 -12.05 -27.42
N GLY A 139 16.00 -12.22 -26.24
CA GLY A 139 14.66 -12.72 -26.01
C GLY A 139 13.69 -11.66 -25.47
N MET A 140 13.21 -11.85 -24.24
CA MET A 140 12.20 -10.97 -23.65
C MET A 140 12.76 -9.72 -22.98
N ASN A 141 14.07 -9.63 -22.79
CA ASN A 141 14.77 -8.48 -22.19
C ASN A 141 14.16 -8.04 -20.85
N VAL A 142 13.97 -8.98 -19.94
CA VAL A 142 13.16 -8.77 -18.70
C VAL A 142 13.82 -7.81 -17.73
N ILE A 143 15.12 -7.94 -17.48
CA ILE A 143 15.82 -7.15 -16.46
C ILE A 143 15.82 -5.65 -16.77
N PRO A 144 16.13 -5.19 -17.99
CA PRO A 144 16.02 -3.77 -18.32
C PRO A 144 14.60 -3.21 -18.14
N GLN A 145 13.56 -3.99 -18.43
CA GLN A 145 12.17 -3.57 -18.20
C GLN A 145 11.88 -3.39 -16.73
N LEU A 146 12.24 -4.35 -15.87
CA LEU A 146 12.07 -4.27 -14.42
C LEU A 146 12.88 -3.12 -13.81
N ARG A 147 14.12 -2.90 -14.26
CA ARG A 147 14.96 -1.78 -13.83
C ARG A 147 14.39 -0.42 -14.24
N ALA A 148 13.84 -0.32 -15.42
CA ALA A 148 13.19 0.91 -15.88
C ALA A 148 11.97 1.27 -15.01
N GLU A 149 11.26 0.28 -14.51
CA GLU A 149 10.11 0.48 -13.63
C GLU A 149 10.50 0.68 -12.16
N LEU A 150 11.36 -0.17 -11.62
CA LEU A 150 11.64 -0.26 -10.19
C LEU A 150 12.94 0.42 -9.76
N GLY A 151 13.83 0.79 -10.69
CA GLY A 151 15.16 1.31 -10.35
C GLY A 151 15.94 0.33 -9.48
N ASP A 152 16.45 0.81 -8.35
CA ASP A 152 17.24 0.02 -7.39
C ASP A 152 16.44 -1.08 -6.67
N ALA A 153 15.10 -1.03 -6.75
CA ALA A 153 14.25 -2.09 -6.22
C ALA A 153 14.19 -3.34 -7.13
N CYS A 154 14.82 -3.31 -8.31
CA CYS A 154 15.11 -4.48 -9.13
C CYS A 154 16.50 -5.03 -8.80
N ILE A 155 16.57 -5.97 -7.89
CA ILE A 155 17.79 -6.62 -7.43
C ILE A 155 18.05 -7.86 -8.28
N VAL A 156 19.24 -7.98 -8.85
CA VAL A 156 19.63 -9.15 -9.68
C VAL A 156 20.76 -9.90 -8.99
N VAL A 157 20.49 -11.16 -8.64
CA VAL A 157 21.50 -12.06 -8.03
C VAL A 157 22.29 -12.73 -9.15
N ASP A 158 23.34 -12.05 -9.58
CA ASP A 158 24.31 -12.48 -10.60
C ASP A 158 25.65 -12.93 -10.00
N ASP A 159 25.85 -12.70 -8.71
CA ASP A 159 27.03 -13.06 -7.94
C ASP A 159 26.60 -13.44 -6.51
N ILE A 160 26.81 -14.71 -6.15
CA ILE A 160 26.37 -15.24 -4.84
C ILE A 160 27.02 -14.54 -3.65
N SER A 161 28.23 -14.02 -3.80
CA SER A 161 28.96 -13.31 -2.74
C SER A 161 28.27 -12.01 -2.33
N LYS A 162 27.42 -11.44 -3.19
CA LYS A 162 26.66 -10.20 -2.92
C LYS A 162 25.29 -10.43 -2.26
N LEU A 163 24.86 -11.70 -2.13
CA LEU A 163 23.50 -12.02 -1.70
C LEU A 163 23.12 -11.37 -0.36
N GLN A 164 24.03 -11.34 0.60
CA GLN A 164 23.76 -10.69 1.89
C GLN A 164 23.45 -9.19 1.72
N ALA A 165 24.33 -8.44 1.06
CA ALA A 165 24.14 -7.01 0.82
C ALA A 165 22.88 -6.72 0.00
N GLN A 166 22.53 -7.58 -0.96
CA GLN A 166 21.33 -7.49 -1.76
C GLN A 166 20.05 -7.73 -0.93
N LEU A 167 20.09 -8.63 0.04
CA LEU A 167 18.96 -8.84 0.97
C LEU A 167 18.83 -7.69 1.97
N GLU A 168 19.94 -7.13 2.46
CA GLU A 168 19.91 -5.90 3.27
C GLU A 168 19.28 -4.73 2.49
N GLN A 169 19.62 -4.57 1.22
CA GLN A 169 18.98 -3.59 0.31
C GLN A 169 17.48 -3.86 0.16
N ALA A 170 17.08 -5.11 -0.10
CA ALA A 170 15.68 -5.50 -0.22
C ALA A 170 14.88 -5.15 1.04
N GLN A 171 15.44 -5.42 2.23
CA GLN A 171 14.82 -5.08 3.49
C GLN A 171 14.62 -3.57 3.66
N SER A 172 15.61 -2.78 3.25
CA SER A 172 15.53 -1.31 3.30
C SER A 172 14.43 -0.78 2.38
N ILE A 173 14.28 -1.33 1.17
CA ILE A 173 13.25 -0.95 0.21
C ILE A 173 11.85 -1.28 0.74
N LEU A 174 11.66 -2.48 1.27
CA LEU A 174 10.38 -2.89 1.87
C LEU A 174 9.97 -1.98 3.03
N ALA A 175 10.95 -1.51 3.80
CA ALA A 175 10.71 -0.61 4.93
C ALA A 175 10.30 0.81 4.49
N GLU A 176 10.57 1.18 3.22
CA GLU A 176 10.09 2.42 2.58
C GLU A 176 8.68 2.26 1.97
N SER A 177 7.95 1.20 2.30
CA SER A 177 6.65 0.86 1.69
C SER A 177 6.71 0.68 0.17
N LYS A 178 7.78 0.07 -0.33
CA LYS A 178 8.00 -0.16 -1.77
C LYS A 178 8.07 -1.66 -2.05
N PRO A 179 7.59 -2.14 -3.20
CA PRO A 179 7.83 -3.50 -3.64
C PRO A 179 9.28 -3.70 -4.04
N VAL A 180 9.76 -4.94 -3.92
CA VAL A 180 11.10 -5.34 -4.38
C VAL A 180 10.99 -6.55 -5.29
N ALA A 181 11.72 -6.53 -6.41
CA ALA A 181 11.90 -7.68 -7.28
C ALA A 181 13.31 -8.25 -7.08
N ILE A 182 13.39 -9.51 -6.65
CA ILE A 182 14.65 -10.26 -6.50
C ILE A 182 14.71 -11.27 -7.64
N ALA A 183 15.44 -10.91 -8.68
CA ALA A 183 15.66 -11.76 -9.86
C ALA A 183 16.96 -12.55 -9.69
N PHE A 184 16.96 -13.83 -10.05
CA PHE A 184 18.11 -14.70 -9.82
C PHE A 184 18.37 -15.67 -10.96
N HIS A 185 19.63 -15.98 -11.21
CA HIS A 185 20.06 -17.09 -12.04
C HIS A 185 20.14 -18.38 -11.21
N PRO A 186 19.46 -19.47 -11.61
CA PRO A 186 19.40 -20.70 -10.79
C PRO A 186 20.75 -21.31 -10.47
N ASP A 187 21.70 -21.26 -11.39
CA ASP A 187 23.07 -21.75 -11.21
C ASP A 187 23.88 -20.91 -10.22
N ILE A 188 23.64 -19.60 -10.17
CA ILE A 188 24.27 -18.70 -9.18
C ILE A 188 23.64 -18.91 -7.81
N LEU A 189 22.30 -18.84 -7.69
CA LEU A 189 21.64 -18.96 -6.42
C LEU A 189 21.76 -20.36 -5.79
N SER A 190 22.13 -21.39 -6.57
CA SER A 190 22.38 -22.74 -6.05
C SER A 190 23.76 -22.90 -5.38
N GLN A 191 24.64 -21.93 -5.49
CA GLN A 191 25.96 -21.96 -4.87
C GLN A 191 25.85 -21.83 -3.33
N GLN A 192 26.89 -22.31 -2.63
CA GLN A 192 26.97 -22.21 -1.17
C GLN A 192 27.32 -20.78 -0.75
N VAL A 193 26.62 -20.29 0.26
CA VAL A 193 26.81 -18.95 0.81
C VAL A 193 26.48 -18.94 2.29
N GLN A 194 27.05 -17.98 2.99
CA GLN A 194 26.69 -17.67 4.37
C GLN A 194 25.95 -16.33 4.37
N VAL A 195 24.72 -16.32 4.85
CA VAL A 195 23.86 -15.13 4.92
C VAL A 195 23.25 -15.04 6.32
N ASP A 196 23.36 -13.87 6.91
CA ASP A 196 22.66 -13.52 8.15
C ASP A 196 22.14 -12.09 8.09
N VAL A 197 20.90 -11.95 7.62
CA VAL A 197 20.19 -10.66 7.58
C VAL A 197 18.99 -10.75 8.51
N PRO A 198 19.15 -10.40 9.78
CA PRO A 198 18.05 -10.41 10.74
C PRO A 198 16.98 -9.39 10.36
N LYS A 199 15.77 -9.62 10.84
CA LYS A 199 14.69 -8.65 10.67
C LYS A 199 15.09 -7.32 11.31
N ALA A 200 15.13 -6.25 10.53
CA ALA A 200 15.33 -4.92 11.08
C ALA A 200 14.08 -4.48 11.84
N GLU A 201 14.24 -4.16 13.11
CA GLU A 201 13.22 -3.48 13.90
C GLU A 201 13.27 -2.01 13.55
N ARG A 202 12.19 -1.51 12.94
CA ARG A 202 12.00 -0.08 12.70
C ARG A 202 10.85 0.41 13.57
N PRO A 203 11.15 1.07 14.69
CA PRO A 203 10.10 1.66 15.53
C PRO A 203 9.37 2.73 14.72
N ARG A 204 8.05 2.78 14.88
CA ARG A 204 7.24 3.86 14.33
C ARG A 204 7.61 5.14 15.09
N THR A 205 8.27 6.06 14.41
CA THR A 205 8.79 7.31 14.96
C THR A 205 8.24 8.50 14.18
N PHE A 206 8.38 9.70 14.75
CA PHE A 206 8.09 10.96 14.08
C PHE A 206 9.28 11.91 14.25
N ASP A 207 9.36 12.92 13.39
CA ASP A 207 10.36 13.98 13.50
C ASP A 207 9.92 15.04 14.49
N GLN A 208 10.67 15.19 15.58
CA GLN A 208 10.33 16.10 16.66
C GLN A 208 10.42 17.59 16.20
N VAL A 209 11.36 17.90 15.32
CA VAL A 209 11.56 19.28 14.82
C VAL A 209 10.38 19.72 13.95
N ASP A 210 9.93 18.81 13.07
CA ASP A 210 8.76 19.07 12.23
C ASP A 210 7.47 19.17 13.05
N ALA A 211 7.29 18.29 14.05
CA ALA A 211 6.16 18.33 14.97
C ALA A 211 6.15 19.63 15.79
N ASP A 212 7.29 20.07 16.31
CA ASP A 212 7.42 21.31 17.06
C ASP A 212 7.11 22.52 16.18
N ARG A 213 7.59 22.54 14.96
CA ARG A 213 7.31 23.58 13.98
C ARG A 213 5.80 23.68 13.69
N PHE A 214 5.17 22.54 13.43
CA PHE A 214 3.72 22.47 13.19
C PHE A 214 2.93 23.04 14.37
N VAL A 215 3.22 22.61 15.61
CA VAL A 215 2.54 23.08 16.83
C VAL A 215 2.79 24.57 17.09
N HIS A 216 3.95 25.09 16.75
CA HIS A 216 4.29 26.50 16.95
C HIS A 216 3.61 27.42 15.91
N GLU A 217 3.63 27.02 14.64
CA GLU A 217 3.18 27.90 13.53
C GLU A 217 1.68 27.81 13.26
N LEU A 218 1.07 26.62 13.36
CA LEU A 218 -0.32 26.41 13.01
C LEU A 218 -1.29 27.37 13.73
N PRO A 219 -1.20 27.60 15.05
CA PRO A 219 -2.13 28.49 15.74
C PRO A 219 -2.16 29.92 15.18
N GLY A 220 -1.01 30.47 14.82
CA GLY A 220 -0.92 31.81 14.21
C GLY A 220 -1.51 31.83 12.79
N LEU A 221 -1.35 30.75 12.03
CA LEU A 221 -1.87 30.66 10.67
C LEU A 221 -3.39 30.49 10.60
N THR A 222 -3.99 29.80 11.58
CA THR A 222 -5.42 29.44 11.54
C THR A 222 -6.39 30.56 11.91
N SER A 223 -5.92 31.66 12.49
CA SER A 223 -6.80 32.77 12.91
C SER A 223 -7.48 33.41 11.70
N GLY A 224 -8.83 33.31 11.66
CA GLY A 224 -9.64 33.84 10.57
C GLY A 224 -9.54 33.10 9.22
N ARG A 225 -8.77 32.02 9.14
CA ARG A 225 -8.61 31.22 7.93
C ARG A 225 -9.35 29.90 8.00
N ARG A 226 -9.86 29.44 6.88
CA ARG A 226 -10.46 28.13 6.72
C ARG A 226 -9.35 27.06 6.68
N VAL A 227 -9.54 26.00 7.46
CA VAL A 227 -8.69 24.81 7.44
C VAL A 227 -9.47 23.68 6.80
N ILE A 228 -8.84 22.92 5.92
CA ILE A 228 -9.41 21.72 5.28
C ILE A 228 -8.45 20.58 5.52
N ILE A 229 -8.97 19.45 5.98
CA ILE A 229 -8.21 18.22 6.17
C ILE A 229 -8.42 17.33 4.95
N TYR A 230 -7.32 16.93 4.31
CA TYR A 230 -7.31 15.90 3.28
C TYR A 230 -6.74 14.61 3.87
N VAL A 231 -7.40 13.47 3.61
CA VAL A 231 -6.97 12.17 4.12
C VAL A 231 -6.68 11.23 2.94
N GLY A 232 -5.44 10.78 2.86
CA GLY A 232 -4.95 9.85 1.84
C GLY A 232 -4.79 8.41 2.34
N ALA A 233 -4.43 7.50 1.42
CA ALA A 233 -4.29 6.07 1.68
C ALA A 233 -3.20 5.73 2.70
N GLU A 234 -2.15 6.54 2.81
CA GLU A 234 -1.10 6.34 3.81
C GLU A 234 -1.66 6.35 5.23
N ALA A 235 -2.54 7.31 5.53
CA ALA A 235 -3.20 7.40 6.83
C ALA A 235 -4.01 6.13 7.15
N ALA A 236 -4.69 5.56 6.14
CA ALA A 236 -5.50 4.35 6.32
C ALA A 236 -4.71 3.11 6.75
N ARG A 237 -3.39 3.15 6.68
CA ARG A 237 -2.50 2.07 7.13
C ARG A 237 -2.07 2.20 8.58
N CYS A 238 -2.47 3.28 9.25
CA CYS A 238 -2.14 3.53 10.64
C CYS A 238 -3.25 2.98 11.56
N PRO A 239 -2.97 2.05 12.48
CA PRO A 239 -3.93 1.61 13.47
C PRO A 239 -4.45 2.79 14.31
N GLY A 240 -5.75 2.83 14.63
CA GLY A 240 -6.32 3.88 15.47
C GLY A 240 -6.46 5.27 14.84
N ILE A 241 -6.10 5.44 13.58
CA ILE A 241 -6.08 6.72 12.89
C ILE A 241 -7.45 7.40 12.79
N THR A 242 -8.53 6.64 12.67
CA THR A 242 -9.91 7.18 12.56
C THR A 242 -10.29 8.06 13.72
N LYS A 243 -9.87 7.69 14.94
CA LYS A 243 -10.09 8.48 16.13
C LYS A 243 -9.28 9.79 16.08
N LEU A 244 -8.01 9.70 15.74
CA LEU A 244 -7.12 10.87 15.67
C LEU A 244 -7.51 11.83 14.55
N THR A 245 -7.98 11.33 13.43
CA THR A 245 -8.53 12.14 12.34
C THR A 245 -9.76 12.90 12.81
N THR A 246 -10.64 12.25 13.56
CA THR A 246 -11.82 12.90 14.16
C THR A 246 -11.40 13.97 15.17
N GLU A 247 -10.50 13.66 16.10
CA GLU A 247 -9.98 14.63 17.07
C GLU A 247 -9.33 15.85 16.41
N LEU A 248 -8.58 15.65 15.33
CA LEU A 248 -7.99 16.74 14.53
C LEU A 248 -9.09 17.59 13.89
N SER A 249 -10.11 16.95 13.30
CA SER A 249 -11.23 17.64 12.65
C SER A 249 -12.01 18.51 13.65
N GLU A 250 -12.31 17.96 14.80
CA GLU A 250 -13.04 18.67 15.87
C GLU A 250 -12.20 19.81 16.46
N LEU A 251 -10.93 19.57 16.77
CA LEU A 251 -10.01 20.58 17.29
C LEU A 251 -9.90 21.78 16.36
N LEU A 252 -9.82 21.50 15.05
CA LEU A 252 -9.67 22.53 14.02
C LEU A 252 -11.02 23.00 13.45
N GLN A 253 -12.16 22.41 13.82
CA GLN A 253 -13.46 22.63 13.20
C GLN A 253 -13.35 22.59 11.67
N ALA A 254 -12.58 21.64 11.17
CA ALA A 254 -12.14 21.58 9.78
C ALA A 254 -12.90 20.54 8.98
N PRO A 255 -13.54 20.92 7.87
CA PRO A 255 -14.12 19.96 6.96
C PRO A 255 -13.05 18.96 6.49
N THR A 256 -13.40 17.69 6.52
CA THR A 256 -12.51 16.58 6.19
C THR A 256 -12.97 15.93 4.90
N VAL A 257 -12.09 15.92 3.91
CA VAL A 257 -12.26 15.24 2.63
C VAL A 257 -11.22 14.15 2.48
N TRP A 258 -11.44 13.20 1.59
CA TRP A 258 -10.55 12.03 1.44
C TRP A 258 -10.45 11.53 0.01
N SER A 259 -9.38 10.79 -0.26
CA SER A 259 -9.24 9.95 -1.45
C SER A 259 -10.04 8.65 -1.29
N VAL A 260 -10.15 7.87 -2.35
CA VAL A 260 -10.85 6.57 -2.33
C VAL A 260 -10.37 5.69 -1.17
N ASN A 261 -9.07 5.45 -1.10
CA ASN A 261 -8.48 4.58 -0.09
C ASN A 261 -8.29 5.30 1.26
N GLY A 262 -8.19 6.62 1.25
CA GLY A 262 -8.14 7.45 2.45
C GLY A 262 -9.44 7.41 3.27
N ALA A 263 -10.55 7.03 2.65
CA ALA A 263 -11.83 6.81 3.34
C ALA A 263 -11.70 5.86 4.55
N ASN A 264 -10.80 4.87 4.48
CA ASN A 264 -10.57 3.91 5.56
C ASN A 264 -9.93 4.54 6.82
N ALA A 265 -9.45 5.77 6.74
CA ALA A 265 -8.88 6.53 7.87
C ALA A 265 -9.86 7.55 8.49
N VAL A 266 -11.10 7.61 7.99
CA VAL A 266 -12.11 8.57 8.47
C VAL A 266 -13.25 7.83 9.15
N SER A 267 -13.59 8.25 10.37
CA SER A 267 -14.75 7.70 11.08
C SER A 267 -16.06 8.14 10.41
N ARG A 268 -17.00 7.21 10.32
CA ARG A 268 -18.38 7.51 9.92
C ARG A 268 -19.03 8.59 10.79
N ASP A 269 -18.65 8.66 12.06
CA ASP A 269 -19.22 9.58 13.03
C ASP A 269 -18.44 10.90 13.16
N ASN A 270 -17.43 11.12 12.31
CA ASN A 270 -16.71 12.39 12.26
C ASN A 270 -17.69 13.53 11.91
N PRO A 271 -17.95 14.49 12.81
CA PRO A 271 -18.95 15.53 12.59
C PRO A 271 -18.56 16.50 11.46
N TYR A 272 -17.31 16.52 11.06
CA TYR A 272 -16.76 17.33 9.97
C TYR A 272 -16.51 16.53 8.68
N ALA A 273 -16.99 15.30 8.58
CA ALA A 273 -16.85 14.47 7.39
C ALA A 273 -17.60 15.07 6.21
N TYR A 274 -16.89 15.43 5.15
CA TYR A 274 -17.44 16.07 3.96
C TYR A 274 -17.64 15.12 2.80
N GLY A 275 -16.71 14.21 2.56
CA GLY A 275 -16.85 13.19 1.54
C GLY A 275 -15.61 12.96 0.71
N TYR A 276 -15.76 12.04 -0.24
CA TYR A 276 -14.77 11.73 -1.24
C TYR A 276 -14.69 12.83 -2.31
N ILE A 277 -13.49 13.22 -2.67
CA ILE A 277 -13.20 14.16 -3.75
C ILE A 277 -12.74 13.44 -5.02
N SER A 278 -12.79 14.12 -6.16
CA SER A 278 -12.40 13.62 -7.47
C SER A 278 -13.47 12.77 -8.18
N PHE A 279 -13.09 11.82 -9.02
CA PHE A 279 -14.03 11.03 -9.82
C PHE A 279 -15.01 10.23 -8.93
N GLY A 280 -16.30 10.48 -9.08
CA GLY A 280 -17.33 9.84 -8.27
C GLY A 280 -17.53 10.44 -6.89
N GLY A 281 -16.80 11.51 -6.53
CA GLY A 281 -17.02 12.27 -5.32
C GLY A 281 -18.42 12.89 -5.26
N ASN A 282 -18.91 13.21 -4.07
CA ASN A 282 -20.16 13.93 -3.95
C ASN A 282 -20.03 15.39 -4.36
N ASP A 283 -21.16 16.00 -4.74
CA ASP A 283 -21.18 17.35 -5.25
C ASP A 283 -20.67 18.39 -4.23
N GLU A 284 -20.98 18.22 -2.95
CA GLU A 284 -20.58 19.16 -1.90
C GLU A 284 -19.09 19.03 -1.54
N ALA A 285 -18.54 17.81 -1.49
CA ALA A 285 -17.10 17.62 -1.31
C ALA A 285 -16.31 18.20 -2.49
N MET A 286 -16.80 17.99 -3.72
CA MET A 286 -16.18 18.54 -4.92
C MET A 286 -16.27 20.07 -4.97
N LYS A 287 -17.40 20.64 -4.57
CA LYS A 287 -17.58 22.09 -4.47
C LYS A 287 -16.64 22.71 -3.43
N LEU A 288 -16.55 22.09 -2.23
CA LEU A 288 -15.61 22.50 -1.21
C LEU A 288 -14.17 22.47 -1.73
N TRP A 289 -13.74 21.34 -2.30
CA TRP A 289 -12.36 21.20 -2.77
C TRP A 289 -12.01 22.18 -3.88
N ARG A 290 -12.94 22.43 -4.81
CA ARG A 290 -12.75 23.42 -5.89
C ARG A 290 -12.75 24.86 -5.37
N SER A 291 -13.31 25.13 -4.20
CA SER A 291 -13.31 26.45 -3.58
C SER A 291 -12.04 26.79 -2.82
N VAL A 292 -11.11 25.83 -2.70
CA VAL A 292 -9.81 26.06 -2.04
C VAL A 292 -9.04 27.16 -2.76
N ASN A 293 -8.47 28.10 -2.02
CA ASN A 293 -7.75 29.24 -2.55
C ASN A 293 -6.57 29.64 -1.63
N ALA A 294 -5.88 30.73 -1.97
CA ALA A 294 -4.69 31.19 -1.27
C ALA A 294 -4.91 31.60 0.20
N ASP A 295 -6.13 31.84 0.63
CA ASP A 295 -6.45 32.17 2.02
C ASP A 295 -6.64 30.90 2.89
N ASP A 296 -6.73 29.73 2.28
CA ASP A 296 -7.00 28.49 2.96
C ASP A 296 -5.71 27.77 3.40
N ILE A 297 -5.89 26.92 4.42
CA ILE A 297 -4.87 25.99 4.90
C ILE A 297 -5.35 24.58 4.61
N VAL A 298 -4.50 23.76 4.00
CA VAL A 298 -4.74 22.32 3.84
C VAL A 298 -3.79 21.54 4.75
N ILE A 299 -4.36 20.66 5.57
CA ILE A 299 -3.61 19.67 6.33
C ILE A 299 -3.86 18.32 5.68
N SER A 300 -2.81 17.71 5.14
CA SER A 300 -2.89 16.42 4.49
C SER A 300 -2.31 15.32 5.38
N LEU A 301 -3.08 14.29 5.60
CA LEU A 301 -2.65 13.05 6.25
C LEU A 301 -2.30 12.02 5.17
N GLY A 302 -1.12 12.12 4.61
CA GLY A 302 -0.72 11.47 3.36
C GLY A 302 -1.37 12.12 2.13
N PHE A 303 -0.71 12.05 0.97
CA PHE A 303 -1.31 12.44 -0.29
C PHE A 303 -1.35 11.24 -1.24
N ASP A 304 -2.49 10.99 -1.85
CA ASP A 304 -2.59 10.14 -3.03
C ASP A 304 -2.45 11.04 -4.26
N SER A 305 -1.45 10.77 -5.08
CA SER A 305 -1.09 11.63 -6.21
C SER A 305 -1.88 11.36 -7.47
N GLY A 306 -2.56 10.22 -7.53
CA GLY A 306 -3.27 9.74 -8.70
C GLY A 306 -4.37 10.68 -9.22
N GLU A 307 -4.74 10.50 -10.47
CA GLU A 307 -5.80 11.26 -11.12
C GLU A 307 -7.15 11.10 -10.40
N TYR A 308 -7.40 9.89 -9.90
CA TYR A 308 -8.62 9.59 -9.14
C TYR A 308 -8.69 10.23 -7.76
N SER A 309 -7.60 10.80 -7.27
CA SER A 309 -7.53 11.44 -5.96
C SER A 309 -7.56 12.95 -6.04
N LEU A 310 -6.73 13.54 -6.91
CA LEU A 310 -6.59 15.00 -7.03
C LEU A 310 -6.93 15.53 -8.42
N ASN A 311 -7.39 14.69 -9.32
CA ASN A 311 -7.79 15.04 -10.69
C ASN A 311 -6.75 15.90 -11.43
N LEU A 312 -5.46 15.53 -11.28
CA LEU A 312 -4.30 16.22 -11.87
C LEU A 312 -4.22 17.72 -11.52
N SER A 313 -5.07 18.21 -10.64
CA SER A 313 -5.15 19.63 -10.30
C SER A 313 -4.10 20.03 -9.26
N PRO A 314 -3.54 21.23 -9.36
CA PRO A 314 -2.73 21.78 -8.29
C PRO A 314 -3.60 22.09 -7.06
N ILE A 315 -2.96 22.14 -5.90
CA ILE A 315 -3.59 22.55 -4.64
C ILE A 315 -3.36 24.05 -4.47
N PRO A 316 -4.38 24.90 -4.60
CA PRO A 316 -4.22 26.35 -4.61
C PRO A 316 -4.17 26.98 -3.20
N ALA A 317 -4.15 26.17 -2.13
CA ALA A 317 -4.07 26.63 -0.74
C ALA A 317 -2.81 27.50 -0.50
N GLY A 318 -2.95 28.51 0.35
CA GLY A 318 -1.82 29.37 0.74
C GLY A 318 -0.81 28.66 1.63
N HIS A 319 -1.26 27.68 2.40
CA HIS A 319 -0.39 26.83 3.23
C HIS A 319 -0.84 25.38 3.15
N VAL A 320 0.12 24.47 2.98
CA VAL A 320 -0.11 23.03 3.01
C VAL A 320 0.85 22.38 3.98
N TRP A 321 0.29 21.68 4.98
CA TRP A 321 1.03 20.82 5.89
C TRP A 321 0.80 19.37 5.48
N HIS A 322 1.86 18.66 5.10
CA HIS A 322 1.80 17.28 4.64
C HIS A 322 2.44 16.35 5.66
N PHE A 323 1.62 15.55 6.33
CA PHE A 323 2.06 14.50 7.25
C PHE A 323 2.34 13.23 6.46
N THR A 324 3.56 12.71 6.53
CA THR A 324 3.95 11.49 5.81
C THR A 324 5.18 10.82 6.42
N ALA A 325 5.16 9.49 6.49
CA ALA A 325 6.33 8.68 6.79
C ALA A 325 7.14 8.31 5.52
N TRP A 326 6.54 8.47 4.34
CA TRP A 326 7.16 8.07 3.09
C TRP A 326 8.16 9.12 2.60
N ASN A 327 9.37 8.66 2.22
CA ASN A 327 10.40 9.56 1.71
C ASN A 327 10.21 9.89 0.22
N GLU A 328 9.92 8.86 -0.58
CA GLU A 328 9.80 8.97 -2.04
C GLU A 328 8.60 8.15 -2.53
N PRO A 329 7.36 8.52 -2.17
CA PRO A 329 6.19 7.80 -2.68
C PRO A 329 5.99 8.06 -4.17
N TYR A 330 5.28 7.16 -4.84
CA TYR A 330 4.90 7.37 -6.24
C TYR A 330 4.13 8.68 -6.44
N GLY A 331 4.38 9.35 -7.56
CA GLY A 331 3.75 10.61 -7.94
C GLY A 331 4.30 11.85 -7.23
N HIS A 332 5.25 11.67 -6.33
CA HIS A 332 5.97 12.77 -5.69
C HIS A 332 7.28 13.03 -6.43
N LYS A 333 7.35 14.14 -7.12
CA LYS A 333 8.55 14.56 -7.83
C LYS A 333 9.61 15.01 -6.83
N ASP A 334 10.87 14.57 -7.05
CA ASP A 334 12.00 14.96 -6.20
C ASP A 334 11.76 14.65 -4.69
N GLY A 335 11.01 13.54 -4.42
CA GLY A 335 10.74 13.10 -3.05
C GLY A 335 9.73 13.93 -2.27
N ASP A 336 9.08 14.91 -2.90
CA ASP A 336 8.04 15.70 -2.24
C ASP A 336 6.86 16.05 -3.18
N PHE A 337 5.82 16.62 -2.61
CA PHE A 337 4.60 17.00 -3.30
C PHE A 337 4.55 18.49 -3.70
N ARG A 338 5.66 19.20 -3.54
CA ARG A 338 5.78 20.66 -3.69
C ARG A 338 5.32 21.16 -5.06
N HIS A 339 5.62 20.41 -6.12
CA HIS A 339 5.23 20.78 -7.49
C HIS A 339 3.72 20.88 -7.72
N ARG A 340 2.90 20.28 -6.83
CA ARG A 340 1.43 20.30 -6.89
C ARG A 340 0.83 21.42 -6.05
N VAL A 341 1.60 22.07 -5.17
CA VAL A 341 1.13 23.09 -4.24
C VAL A 341 1.52 24.48 -4.75
N LYS A 342 0.57 25.42 -4.77
CA LYS A 342 0.83 26.80 -5.20
C LYS A 342 1.38 27.68 -4.08
N GLY A 343 0.98 27.40 -2.84
CA GLY A 343 1.40 28.16 -1.66
C GLY A 343 2.63 27.59 -0.95
N ASP A 344 2.77 27.95 0.33
CA ASP A 344 3.81 27.40 1.20
C ASP A 344 3.54 25.92 1.48
N TYR A 345 4.53 25.07 1.22
CA TYR A 345 4.43 23.61 1.43
C TYR A 345 5.43 23.15 2.46
N ARG A 346 4.93 22.50 3.49
CA ARG A 346 5.72 21.98 4.60
C ARG A 346 5.40 20.53 4.87
N ILE A 347 6.45 19.74 5.07
CA ILE A 347 6.33 18.33 5.43
C ILE A 347 6.47 18.20 6.94
N VAL A 348 5.65 17.34 7.54
CA VAL A 348 5.78 16.83 8.90
C VAL A 348 6.12 15.36 8.79
N ARG A 349 7.40 15.04 8.93
CA ARG A 349 7.93 13.70 8.73
C ARG A 349 7.62 12.78 9.90
N GLY A 350 7.27 11.54 9.55
CA GLY A 350 7.08 10.45 10.49
C GLY A 350 5.76 9.72 10.38
N ASP A 351 5.62 8.69 11.20
CA ASP A 351 4.38 7.94 11.31
C ASP A 351 3.22 8.87 11.67
N ILE A 352 2.20 8.89 10.82
CA ILE A 352 1.09 9.85 10.93
C ILE A 352 0.37 9.71 12.28
N GLU A 353 0.13 8.47 12.73
CA GLU A 353 -0.55 8.21 14.02
C GLU A 353 0.28 8.73 15.19
N LYS A 354 1.59 8.41 15.22
CA LYS A 354 2.49 8.87 16.28
C LYS A 354 2.62 10.39 16.30
N THR A 355 2.72 10.99 15.13
CA THR A 355 2.79 12.44 14.99
C THR A 355 1.51 13.10 15.51
N LEU A 356 0.32 12.58 15.15
CA LEU A 356 -0.94 13.13 15.65
C LEU A 356 -1.10 12.93 17.16
N GLN A 357 -0.69 11.78 17.72
CA GLN A 357 -0.68 11.54 19.15
C GLN A 357 0.16 12.57 19.93
N GLU A 358 1.27 13.01 19.33
CA GLU A 358 2.14 14.04 19.90
C GLU A 358 1.57 15.45 19.78
N VAL A 359 1.11 15.83 18.58
CA VAL A 359 0.77 17.24 18.30
C VAL A 359 -0.62 17.65 18.79
N LEU A 360 -1.62 16.74 18.79
CA LEU A 360 -3.00 17.07 19.15
C LEU A 360 -3.12 17.59 20.59
N PRO A 361 -2.54 16.95 21.62
CA PRO A 361 -2.62 17.48 23.00
C PRO A 361 -2.00 18.87 23.14
N ARG A 362 -0.94 19.14 22.36
CA ARG A 362 -0.19 20.39 22.43
C ARG A 362 -0.88 21.56 21.72
N LEU A 363 -1.80 21.27 20.80
CA LEU A 363 -2.62 22.26 20.09
C LEU A 363 -3.89 22.66 20.85
N LYS A 364 -4.34 21.85 21.81
CA LYS A 364 -5.55 22.13 22.61
C LYS A 364 -5.46 23.50 23.28
N GLY A 365 -6.49 24.33 23.07
CA GLY A 365 -6.58 25.68 23.62
C GLY A 365 -5.69 26.75 22.96
N LYS A 366 -4.89 26.39 21.94
CA LYS A 366 -4.01 27.31 21.21
C LYS A 366 -4.57 27.77 19.88
N VAL A 367 -5.51 27.03 19.33
CA VAL A 367 -6.06 27.29 18.00
C VAL A 367 -7.16 28.36 18.10
N GLY A 368 -7.01 29.43 17.31
CA GLY A 368 -7.93 30.57 17.31
C GLY A 368 -9.30 30.26 16.68
N GLN A 369 -10.21 31.23 16.69
CA GLN A 369 -11.51 31.15 16.06
C GLN A 369 -11.38 31.09 14.54
N ARG A 370 -12.14 30.22 13.90
CA ARG A 370 -12.16 29.97 12.46
C ARG A 370 -13.51 30.31 11.84
N PRO A 371 -13.55 30.56 10.52
CA PRO A 371 -14.82 30.66 9.80
C PRO A 371 -15.63 29.38 9.96
N HIS A 372 -16.92 29.53 10.19
CA HIS A 372 -17.85 28.41 10.22
C HIS A 372 -17.95 27.77 8.82
N VAL A 373 -17.95 26.44 8.77
CA VAL A 373 -18.16 25.69 7.54
C VAL A 373 -19.35 24.76 7.77
N ASP A 374 -20.39 24.92 6.94
CA ASP A 374 -21.55 24.03 6.97
C ASP A 374 -21.15 22.64 6.45
N VAL A 375 -21.35 21.63 7.28
CA VAL A 375 -21.07 20.23 6.91
C VAL A 375 -22.35 19.58 6.38
N PRO A 376 -22.32 18.95 5.19
CA PRO A 376 -23.49 18.30 4.63
C PRO A 376 -24.01 17.18 5.55
N ARG A 377 -25.32 17.12 5.76
CA ARG A 377 -25.94 16.05 6.55
C ARG A 377 -26.03 14.75 5.78
N ASP A 378 -26.31 14.85 4.50
CA ASP A 378 -26.38 13.70 3.59
C ASP A 378 -25.25 13.81 2.55
N LEU A 379 -24.32 12.87 2.61
CA LEU A 379 -23.18 12.79 1.70
C LEU A 379 -23.48 11.96 0.45
N ASN A 380 -24.64 11.30 0.40
CA ASN A 380 -25.01 10.39 -0.68
C ASN A 380 -25.93 11.06 -1.70
N THR A 381 -26.10 12.39 -1.65
CA THR A 381 -26.90 13.12 -2.63
C THR A 381 -26.11 13.41 -3.89
N ARG A 382 -26.76 13.23 -5.02
CA ARG A 382 -26.27 13.59 -6.35
C ARG A 382 -27.33 14.33 -7.13
N THR A 383 -26.92 15.41 -7.77
CA THR A 383 -27.82 16.22 -8.64
C THR A 383 -28.07 15.59 -10.00
N ILE A 384 -27.22 14.65 -10.43
CA ILE A 384 -27.35 13.99 -11.74
C ILE A 384 -27.92 12.59 -11.53
N SER A 385 -29.21 12.41 -11.88
CA SER A 385 -29.77 11.07 -12.04
C SER A 385 -29.36 10.49 -13.40
N ARG A 386 -28.99 9.23 -13.44
CA ARG A 386 -28.79 8.47 -14.67
C ARG A 386 -29.98 7.55 -14.88
N GLU A 387 -30.59 7.61 -16.07
CA GLU A 387 -31.54 6.58 -16.45
C GLU A 387 -30.84 5.25 -16.62
N VAL A 388 -31.32 4.25 -15.88
CA VAL A 388 -30.83 2.89 -15.98
C VAL A 388 -31.47 2.22 -17.19
N ARG A 389 -30.69 1.64 -18.09
CA ARG A 389 -31.21 0.90 -19.24
C ARG A 389 -32.05 -0.27 -18.76
N LYS A 390 -33.17 -0.52 -19.45
CA LYS A 390 -34.02 -1.69 -19.16
C LYS A 390 -33.20 -3.00 -19.20
N GLY A 391 -33.30 -3.77 -18.15
CA GLY A 391 -32.55 -5.03 -17.99
C GLY A 391 -31.14 -4.89 -17.39
N CYS A 392 -30.70 -3.66 -17.07
CA CYS A 392 -29.45 -3.44 -16.33
C CYS A 392 -29.74 -3.22 -14.84
N VAL A 393 -28.74 -3.53 -14.00
CA VAL A 393 -28.79 -3.27 -12.56
C VAL A 393 -28.49 -1.79 -12.34
N ASP A 394 -29.26 -1.14 -11.47
CA ASP A 394 -28.90 0.18 -10.96
C ASP A 394 -27.72 0.02 -9.97
N ALA A 395 -26.54 0.52 -10.38
CA ALA A 395 -25.36 0.41 -9.56
C ALA A 395 -25.49 1.18 -8.23
N VAL A 396 -26.21 2.30 -8.22
CA VAL A 396 -26.40 3.09 -6.98
C VAL A 396 -27.28 2.31 -6.00
N GLU A 397 -28.38 1.73 -6.47
CA GLU A 397 -29.22 0.87 -5.62
C GLU A 397 -28.46 -0.37 -5.13
N PHE A 398 -27.72 -1.01 -6.04
CA PHE A 398 -26.91 -2.18 -5.69
C PHE A 398 -25.91 -1.89 -4.57
N TYR A 399 -25.11 -0.85 -4.71
CA TYR A 399 -24.13 -0.47 -3.69
C TYR A 399 -24.80 0.05 -2.41
N GLY A 400 -25.94 0.72 -2.52
CA GLY A 400 -26.74 1.11 -1.36
C GLY A 400 -27.22 -0.07 -0.55
N GLU A 401 -27.68 -1.13 -1.23
CA GLU A 401 -28.08 -2.37 -0.57
C GLU A 401 -26.89 -3.12 0.00
N LEU A 402 -25.80 -3.23 -0.75
CA LEU A 402 -24.56 -3.81 -0.26
C LEU A 402 -24.09 -3.09 1.00
N TYR A 403 -24.09 -1.76 1.02
CA TYR A 403 -23.71 -0.95 2.17
C TYR A 403 -24.58 -1.22 3.40
N ARG A 404 -25.89 -1.43 3.23
CA ARG A 404 -26.83 -1.80 4.31
C ARG A 404 -26.65 -3.23 4.79
N SER A 405 -26.25 -4.13 3.89
CA SER A 405 -26.19 -5.57 4.10
C SER A 405 -24.79 -6.10 4.44
N TRP A 406 -23.78 -5.22 4.58
CA TRP A 406 -22.43 -5.64 4.93
C TRP A 406 -22.42 -6.45 6.23
N ARG A 407 -21.71 -7.55 6.18
CA ARG A 407 -21.48 -8.37 7.37
C ARG A 407 -20.34 -7.79 8.17
N PRO A 408 -20.37 -7.84 9.51
CA PRO A 408 -19.19 -7.54 10.34
C PRO A 408 -17.98 -8.35 9.86
N HIS A 409 -16.80 -7.82 10.05
CA HIS A 409 -15.54 -8.47 9.65
C HIS A 409 -15.45 -8.76 8.14
N SER A 410 -15.87 -7.80 7.34
CA SER A 410 -15.76 -7.84 5.88
C SER A 410 -14.64 -6.93 5.39
N ILE A 411 -14.11 -7.22 4.22
CA ILE A 411 -13.24 -6.33 3.43
C ILE A 411 -13.73 -6.33 1.99
N GLY A 412 -13.73 -5.16 1.35
CA GLY A 412 -14.14 -4.99 -0.02
C GLY A 412 -13.01 -4.59 -0.94
N PHE A 413 -13.04 -5.10 -2.16
CA PHE A 413 -12.13 -4.71 -3.23
C PHE A 413 -12.90 -4.44 -4.51
N ASP A 414 -12.65 -3.30 -5.13
CA ASP A 414 -13.12 -3.00 -6.47
C ASP A 414 -12.01 -3.09 -7.49
N ASP A 415 -12.37 -3.62 -8.64
CA ASP A 415 -11.55 -3.50 -9.84
C ASP A 415 -11.65 -2.09 -10.45
N VAL A 416 -10.67 -1.75 -11.26
CA VAL A 416 -10.66 -0.49 -11.99
C VAL A 416 -11.74 -0.48 -13.06
N CYS A 417 -12.78 0.26 -12.83
CA CYS A 417 -13.86 0.38 -13.80
C CYS A 417 -14.80 1.52 -13.41
N THR A 418 -15.82 1.74 -14.21
CA THR A 418 -16.85 2.74 -13.90
C THR A 418 -17.63 2.46 -12.63
N ALA A 419 -17.59 1.20 -12.12
CA ALA A 419 -18.29 0.80 -10.91
C ALA A 419 -17.78 1.53 -9.66
N TYR A 420 -16.49 1.82 -9.54
CA TYR A 420 -16.00 2.54 -8.36
C TYR A 420 -16.58 3.95 -8.21
N LYS A 421 -17.09 4.55 -9.30
CA LYS A 421 -17.80 5.84 -9.22
C LYS A 421 -19.14 5.73 -8.48
N ALA A 422 -19.81 4.62 -8.59
CA ALA A 422 -21.07 4.37 -7.89
C ALA A 422 -20.88 3.96 -6.43
N PRO A 423 -19.95 3.03 -6.06
CA PRO A 423 -19.73 2.68 -4.65
C PRO A 423 -19.28 3.87 -3.83
N GLN A 424 -18.38 4.70 -4.34
CA GLN A 424 -17.90 5.87 -3.62
C GLN A 424 -18.98 6.92 -3.43
N TYR A 425 -19.86 7.03 -4.38
CA TYR A 425 -21.01 7.89 -4.33
C TYR A 425 -21.99 7.45 -3.22
N VAL A 426 -22.23 6.15 -3.08
CA VAL A 426 -23.13 5.58 -2.07
C VAL A 426 -22.46 5.47 -0.69
N THR A 427 -21.14 5.23 -0.67
CA THR A 427 -20.37 5.02 0.55
C THR A 427 -19.54 6.23 0.94
N GLN A 428 -20.04 7.43 0.70
CA GLN A 428 -19.34 8.69 1.02
C GLN A 428 -18.94 8.80 2.50
N ARG A 429 -19.73 8.20 3.39
CA ARG A 429 -19.32 7.95 4.77
C ARG A 429 -18.82 6.52 4.91
N PRO A 430 -17.56 6.31 5.27
CA PRO A 430 -17.00 4.98 5.44
C PRO A 430 -17.81 4.15 6.44
N HIS A 431 -17.90 2.85 6.17
CA HIS A 431 -18.45 1.93 7.15
C HIS A 431 -17.39 1.66 8.22
N GLN A 432 -17.68 1.89 9.48
CA GLN A 432 -16.70 1.84 10.58
C GLN A 432 -15.96 0.50 10.72
N SER A 433 -16.58 -0.60 10.31
CA SER A 433 -16.05 -1.95 10.49
C SER A 433 -15.65 -2.65 9.19
N ILE A 434 -15.70 -1.96 8.05
CA ILE A 434 -15.49 -2.58 6.75
C ILE A 434 -14.54 -1.71 5.93
N PRO A 435 -13.25 -2.06 5.89
CA PRO A 435 -12.32 -1.43 4.97
C PRO A 435 -12.68 -1.80 3.53
N PHE A 436 -12.56 -0.80 2.65
CA PHE A 436 -12.81 -0.93 1.23
C PHE A 436 -11.64 -0.36 0.45
N HIS A 437 -11.09 -1.14 -0.46
CA HIS A 437 -9.89 -0.76 -1.21
C HIS A 437 -10.12 -0.86 -2.71
N THR A 438 -9.44 0.01 -3.45
CA THR A 438 -9.34 -0.08 -4.89
C THR A 438 -7.90 0.11 -5.32
N VAL A 439 -7.44 -0.72 -6.24
CA VAL A 439 -6.14 -0.58 -6.90
C VAL A 439 -6.40 -0.03 -8.31
N HIS A 440 -6.38 1.29 -8.43
CA HIS A 440 -6.84 1.99 -9.62
C HIS A 440 -5.74 2.64 -10.45
N ASP A 441 -4.59 2.90 -9.88
CA ASP A 441 -3.53 3.64 -10.56
C ASP A 441 -2.87 2.83 -11.69
N GLY A 442 -2.68 1.54 -11.53
CA GLY A 442 -2.20 0.63 -12.57
C GLY A 442 -3.28 0.20 -13.56
N SER A 443 -4.54 0.36 -13.20
CA SER A 443 -5.71 0.04 -14.02
C SER A 443 -5.73 -1.41 -14.57
N ALA A 444 -5.17 -2.35 -13.82
CA ALA A 444 -5.09 -3.75 -14.20
C ALA A 444 -6.39 -4.50 -13.84
N MET A 445 -7.27 -4.67 -14.84
CA MET A 445 -8.56 -5.32 -14.64
C MET A 445 -8.42 -6.81 -14.28
N GLY A 446 -9.18 -7.26 -13.28
CA GLY A 446 -9.08 -8.62 -12.73
C GLY A 446 -8.14 -8.71 -11.52
N GLY A 447 -7.40 -7.64 -11.18
CA GLY A 447 -6.52 -7.59 -10.02
C GLY A 447 -7.23 -7.82 -8.70
N ALA A 448 -8.49 -7.38 -8.58
CA ALA A 448 -9.32 -7.56 -7.38
C ALA A 448 -9.45 -9.03 -6.95
N PHE A 449 -9.43 -9.98 -7.88
CA PHE A 449 -9.42 -11.41 -7.52
C PHE A 449 -8.17 -11.80 -6.72
N GLY A 450 -7.01 -11.32 -7.15
CA GLY A 450 -5.75 -11.55 -6.41
C GLY A 450 -5.75 -10.87 -5.05
N LEU A 451 -6.28 -9.64 -4.97
CA LEU A 451 -6.46 -8.95 -3.68
C LEU A 451 -7.33 -9.74 -2.73
N GLY A 452 -8.47 -10.26 -3.21
CA GLY A 452 -9.37 -11.08 -2.40
C GLY A 452 -8.72 -12.36 -1.89
N VAL A 453 -7.99 -13.06 -2.75
CA VAL A 453 -7.22 -14.26 -2.35
C VAL A 453 -6.20 -13.90 -1.28
N GLY A 454 -5.44 -12.82 -1.47
CA GLY A 454 -4.46 -12.36 -0.50
C GLY A 454 -5.07 -11.99 0.85
N ALA A 455 -6.17 -11.25 0.85
CA ALA A 455 -6.88 -10.88 2.06
C ALA A 455 -7.41 -12.11 2.82
N ARG A 456 -7.97 -13.06 2.10
CA ARG A 456 -8.47 -14.32 2.69
C ARG A 456 -7.34 -15.19 3.26
N ALA A 457 -6.17 -15.15 2.62
CA ALA A 457 -4.97 -15.82 3.13
C ALA A 457 -4.44 -15.12 4.40
N ALA A 458 -4.53 -13.80 4.46
CA ALA A 458 -4.10 -13.03 5.62
C ALA A 458 -5.01 -13.25 6.85
N ASP A 459 -6.30 -13.36 6.63
CA ASP A 459 -7.30 -13.67 7.65
C ASP A 459 -8.42 -14.56 7.06
N PRO A 460 -8.38 -15.87 7.36
CA PRO A 460 -9.37 -16.84 6.88
C PRO A 460 -10.80 -16.60 7.34
N SER A 461 -11.05 -15.75 8.32
CA SER A 461 -12.38 -15.44 8.82
C SER A 461 -13.06 -14.26 8.10
N LEU A 462 -12.30 -13.47 7.31
CA LEU A 462 -12.84 -12.33 6.58
C LEU A 462 -13.96 -12.71 5.60
N HIS A 463 -15.00 -11.94 5.58
CA HIS A 463 -15.96 -11.94 4.48
C HIS A 463 -15.47 -11.02 3.37
N LEU A 464 -15.48 -11.50 2.13
CA LEU A 464 -14.99 -10.75 0.98
C LEU A 464 -16.14 -10.19 0.16
N SER A 465 -16.00 -8.94 -0.27
CA SER A 465 -16.76 -8.41 -1.40
C SER A 465 -15.78 -8.04 -2.51
N LEU A 466 -15.97 -8.67 -3.66
CA LEU A 466 -15.16 -8.44 -4.85
C LEU A 466 -16.09 -7.96 -5.95
N ILE A 467 -15.74 -6.80 -6.55
CA ILE A 467 -16.53 -6.24 -7.63
C ILE A 467 -15.62 -6.09 -8.85
N HIS A 468 -15.98 -6.83 -9.87
CA HIS A 468 -15.33 -6.82 -11.18
C HIS A 468 -16.40 -6.66 -12.24
N ILE A 469 -16.15 -5.83 -13.24
CA ILE A 469 -17.04 -5.63 -14.38
C ILE A 469 -16.58 -6.46 -15.56
#